data_d16de1a2d469091d31e6cc4836115729
#
_entry.id   d16de1a2d469091d31e6cc4836115729
#
_cell.length_a   1.000
_cell.length_b   1.000
_cell.length_c   1.000
_cell.angle_alpha   90.00
_cell.angle_beta   90.00
_cell.angle_gamma   90.00
#
_symmetry.space_group_name_H-M   'P 1'
#
loop_
_entity.id
_entity.type
_entity.pdbx_description
1 polymer ?
#
loop_
_entity_poly.entity_id
_entity_poly.type
_entity_poly.pdbx_seq_one_letter_code
_entity_poly.pdbx_strand_id
1 'polypeptide(L)'
;MKKKNNTNKKSRVVRAFCWAASFCVLISLVSCNSSNKIKTISETPLFNLKYGNFEEQLNLFNINNPGSIRTYMTMRDGFFYVVNGESNKVISLNSYGDLLSLYYNEDAYSTNNAGLAEKSSSGIWKPISYPFTFNGKVSVDSRKYMYVVGTVPRERNEQNEEEKLLYSQVVLRATSDGSSIDYIGQEGPGGTPFPFIKDIYTTENDELVVVCTTNEGLTAYWFGTNGFLRYKIPVNVKEAPHVSSESLNGIGSSDLFVTVENIIPDCYSLRLYVKIDYYLSHIDEESKVQSGIDYIESYIFPLNIETGMYGEPLSLPPYEESITADFSKVTYKLPYDFLGVTKNGWLFFIITTTSGFTVQMIQPGTQLVQKRNLDVDHTETLYYSLSLSHEGIISALLAEKDSARMVWWRTDSLVDSVLR
;
A
#
# COMPACT_ATOMS: atom_id res chain seq x y z
N MET A 1 -20.67 -87.80 -2.66
CA MET A 1 -19.88 -86.88 -3.55
C MET A 1 -20.65 -85.60 -3.74
N LYS A 2 -20.23 -84.49 -3.12
CA LYS A 2 -20.48 -83.05 -3.44
C LYS A 2 -20.22 -82.20 -2.20
N LYS A 3 -18.97 -81.94 -1.87
CA LYS A 3 -18.54 -80.92 -0.88
C LYS A 3 -17.12 -80.45 -1.19
N LYS A 4 -16.87 -79.89 -2.38
CA LYS A 4 -15.52 -79.37 -2.70
C LYS A 4 -15.49 -78.09 -3.53
N ASN A 5 -16.64 -77.40 -3.77
CA ASN A 5 -16.66 -76.21 -4.64
C ASN A 5 -16.95 -74.87 -3.95
N ASN A 6 -17.05 -74.82 -2.62
CA ASN A 6 -17.46 -73.57 -1.95
C ASN A 6 -16.30 -72.77 -1.28
N THR A 7 -15.12 -73.40 -1.14
CA THR A 7 -13.96 -72.72 -0.52
C THR A 7 -13.21 -71.80 -1.50
N ASN A 8 -13.18 -72.16 -2.78
CA ASN A 8 -12.45 -71.40 -3.80
C ASN A 8 -13.15 -70.07 -4.20
N LYS A 9 -14.48 -69.96 -4.04
CA LYS A 9 -15.23 -68.77 -4.35
C LYS A 9 -15.05 -67.70 -3.27
N LYS A 10 -15.02 -68.07 -1.98
CA LYS A 10 -14.76 -67.16 -0.84
C LYS A 10 -13.33 -66.58 -0.87
N SER A 11 -12.32 -67.39 -1.24
CA SER A 11 -10.94 -66.96 -1.35
C SER A 11 -10.70 -65.94 -2.49
N ARG A 12 -11.42 -66.07 -3.61
CA ARG A 12 -11.36 -65.11 -4.73
C ARG A 12 -12.02 -63.77 -4.40
N VAL A 13 -13.13 -63.79 -3.70
CA VAL A 13 -13.84 -62.56 -3.27
C VAL A 13 -13.07 -61.80 -2.22
N VAL A 14 -12.42 -62.49 -1.25
CA VAL A 14 -11.57 -61.87 -0.23
C VAL A 14 -10.32 -61.28 -0.87
N ARG A 15 -9.68 -61.96 -1.83
CA ARG A 15 -8.54 -61.38 -2.57
C ARG A 15 -8.90 -60.16 -3.42
N ALA A 16 -10.09 -60.18 -4.08
CA ALA A 16 -10.56 -59.02 -4.85
C ALA A 16 -10.86 -57.83 -3.95
N PHE A 17 -11.42 -58.07 -2.73
CA PHE A 17 -11.67 -57.01 -1.75
C PHE A 17 -10.38 -56.41 -1.16
N CYS A 18 -9.37 -57.23 -0.88
CA CYS A 18 -8.05 -56.78 -0.45
C CYS A 18 -7.33 -55.96 -1.53
N TRP A 19 -7.47 -56.34 -2.81
CA TRP A 19 -6.89 -55.57 -3.92
C TRP A 19 -7.58 -54.23 -4.15
N ALA A 20 -8.93 -54.16 -4.02
CA ALA A 20 -9.69 -52.94 -4.11
C ALA A 20 -9.42 -51.99 -2.92
N ALA A 21 -9.30 -52.52 -1.70
CA ALA A 21 -8.94 -51.74 -0.53
C ALA A 21 -7.48 -51.20 -0.62
N SER A 22 -6.53 -51.98 -1.13
CA SER A 22 -5.14 -51.57 -1.34
C SER A 22 -5.04 -50.48 -2.43
N PHE A 23 -5.87 -50.55 -3.47
CA PHE A 23 -5.93 -49.54 -4.54
C PHE A 23 -6.55 -48.23 -4.08
N CYS A 24 -7.58 -48.29 -3.23
CA CYS A 24 -8.16 -47.07 -2.60
C CYS A 24 -7.18 -46.40 -1.64
N VAL A 25 -6.37 -47.13 -0.89
CA VAL A 25 -5.33 -46.55 0.00
C VAL A 25 -4.18 -45.94 -0.82
N LEU A 26 -3.82 -46.50 -1.96
CA LEU A 26 -2.84 -45.93 -2.87
C LEU A 26 -3.32 -44.66 -3.55
N ILE A 27 -4.62 -44.54 -3.88
CA ILE A 27 -5.21 -43.31 -4.44
C ILE A 27 -5.28 -42.20 -3.38
N SER A 28 -5.55 -42.53 -2.11
CA SER A 28 -5.53 -41.56 -1.03
C SER A 28 -4.13 -41.04 -0.66
N LEU A 29 -3.05 -41.81 -0.98
CA LEU A 29 -1.68 -41.35 -0.75
C LEU A 29 -1.13 -40.44 -1.88
N VAL A 30 -1.77 -40.44 -3.06
CA VAL A 30 -1.37 -39.55 -4.17
C VAL A 30 -2.08 -38.18 -4.08
N SER A 31 -3.11 -38.05 -3.24
CA SER A 31 -3.91 -36.82 -3.12
C SER A 31 -3.36 -35.78 -2.13
N CYS A 32 -2.21 -36.02 -1.48
CA CYS A 32 -1.64 -35.09 -0.50
C CYS A 32 -0.23 -34.66 -0.86
N ASN A 33 -0.05 -34.13 -2.06
CA ASN A 33 1.16 -33.33 -2.35
C ASN A 33 0.84 -32.17 -3.32
N SER A 34 -0.28 -31.46 -3.08
CA SER A 34 -0.37 -30.09 -3.56
C SER A 34 0.53 -29.27 -2.65
N SER A 35 1.79 -29.10 -3.02
CA SER A 35 2.57 -27.98 -2.52
C SER A 35 1.66 -26.76 -2.67
N ASN A 36 1.33 -26.06 -1.58
CA ASN A 36 0.60 -24.79 -1.57
C ASN A 36 1.47 -23.70 -2.23
N LYS A 37 1.74 -23.88 -3.54
CA LYS A 37 2.40 -22.84 -4.32
C LYS A 37 1.43 -21.67 -4.42
N ILE A 38 1.83 -20.54 -3.89
CA ILE A 38 1.10 -19.28 -4.06
C ILE A 38 0.98 -19.04 -5.57
N LYS A 39 -0.26 -18.84 -6.05
CA LYS A 39 -0.51 -18.58 -7.47
C LYS A 39 0.01 -17.20 -7.85
N THR A 40 0.63 -17.09 -9.01
CA THR A 40 1.09 -15.83 -9.59
C THR A 40 -0.01 -15.19 -10.43
N ILE A 41 -0.13 -13.88 -10.34
CA ILE A 41 -0.94 -13.05 -11.23
C ILE A 41 0.02 -12.38 -12.20
N SER A 42 -0.24 -12.56 -13.49
CA SER A 42 0.54 -11.88 -14.53
C SER A 42 0.19 -10.40 -14.59
N GLU A 43 1.19 -9.57 -14.78
CA GLU A 43 0.99 -8.16 -15.08
C GLU A 43 0.31 -7.95 -16.43
N THR A 44 -0.43 -6.86 -16.54
CA THR A 44 -0.90 -6.35 -17.82
C THR A 44 -0.17 -5.03 -18.06
N PRO A 45 0.75 -4.97 -19.04
CA PRO A 45 1.41 -3.73 -19.40
C PRO A 45 0.42 -2.78 -20.08
N LEU A 46 0.51 -1.50 -19.75
CA LEU A 46 -0.38 -0.46 -20.28
C LEU A 46 0.37 0.46 -21.25
N PHE A 47 1.33 1.21 -20.74
CA PHE A 47 2.13 2.16 -21.54
C PHE A 47 3.47 2.42 -20.86
N ASN A 48 4.38 3.07 -21.60
CA ASN A 48 5.69 3.46 -21.11
C ASN A 48 5.83 4.99 -21.11
N LEU A 49 6.45 5.52 -20.04
CA LEU A 49 6.83 6.91 -19.92
C LEU A 49 8.36 7.03 -20.10
N LYS A 50 8.78 7.90 -21.01
CA LYS A 50 10.19 8.19 -21.26
C LYS A 50 10.78 9.04 -20.15
N TYR A 51 12.08 8.94 -19.95
CA TYR A 51 12.80 9.87 -19.05
C TYR A 51 13.16 11.16 -19.78
N GLY A 52 13.07 12.27 -19.05
CA GLY A 52 13.39 13.59 -19.53
C GLY A 52 12.58 14.70 -18.86
N ASN A 53 12.66 15.90 -19.41
CA ASN A 53 12.05 17.10 -18.84
C ASN A 53 10.81 17.60 -19.61
N PHE A 54 10.39 16.90 -20.67
CA PHE A 54 9.19 17.28 -21.40
C PHE A 54 7.91 16.92 -20.61
N GLU A 55 6.78 17.41 -21.08
CA GLU A 55 5.50 17.36 -20.41
C GLU A 55 5.09 15.94 -20.00
N GLU A 56 5.18 14.99 -20.93
CA GLU A 56 4.82 13.58 -20.75
C GLU A 56 5.97 12.69 -20.24
N GLN A 57 7.16 13.28 -19.97
CA GLN A 57 8.34 12.55 -19.51
C GLN A 57 8.49 12.63 -18.01
N LEU A 58 9.24 11.70 -17.44
CA LEU A 58 9.56 11.65 -16.01
C LEU A 58 11.05 11.95 -15.79
N ASN A 59 11.36 12.80 -14.82
CA ASN A 59 12.71 13.01 -14.34
C ASN A 59 12.88 12.25 -13.02
N LEU A 60 13.47 11.05 -13.05
CA LEU A 60 13.59 10.19 -11.87
C LEU A 60 15.01 10.13 -11.33
N PHE A 61 16.01 10.10 -12.21
CA PHE A 61 17.39 9.82 -11.86
C PHE A 61 18.27 11.04 -12.13
N ASN A 62 18.05 12.09 -11.35
CA ASN A 62 18.84 13.32 -11.49
C ASN A 62 20.18 13.19 -10.76
N ILE A 63 21.27 13.03 -11.51
CA ILE A 63 22.63 12.92 -10.99
C ILE A 63 23.05 14.16 -10.18
N ASN A 64 22.49 15.32 -10.49
CA ASN A 64 22.81 16.59 -9.83
C ASN A 64 22.06 16.79 -8.50
N ASN A 65 21.06 15.97 -8.22
CA ASN A 65 20.28 15.99 -6.99
C ASN A 65 20.06 14.56 -6.48
N PRO A 66 21.04 13.93 -5.83
CA PRO A 66 20.99 12.53 -5.40
C PRO A 66 20.12 12.34 -4.14
N GLY A 67 18.97 12.97 -4.07
CA GLY A 67 17.98 12.77 -3.00
C GLY A 67 17.12 11.53 -3.22
N SER A 68 16.23 11.26 -2.25
CA SER A 68 15.19 10.23 -2.42
C SER A 68 14.25 10.60 -3.56
N ILE A 69 13.86 9.61 -4.35
CA ILE A 69 12.90 9.79 -5.45
C ILE A 69 11.53 10.20 -4.86
N ARG A 70 10.96 11.28 -5.40
CA ARG A 70 9.68 11.88 -4.98
C ARG A 70 8.64 11.76 -6.09
N THR A 71 8.59 10.60 -6.72
CA THR A 71 7.62 10.29 -7.77
C THR A 71 6.62 9.27 -7.25
N TYR A 72 5.37 9.65 -7.25
CA TYR A 72 4.25 8.85 -6.72
C TYR A 72 3.15 8.74 -7.77
N MET A 73 2.40 7.66 -7.73
CA MET A 73 1.28 7.48 -8.63
C MET A 73 0.03 7.01 -7.88
N THR A 74 -1.13 7.36 -8.43
CA THR A 74 -2.41 6.75 -8.05
C THR A 74 -3.25 6.48 -9.31
N MET A 75 -4.17 5.53 -9.19
CA MET A 75 -5.12 5.21 -10.25
C MET A 75 -6.56 5.33 -9.73
N ARG A 76 -7.39 6.06 -10.48
CA ARG A 76 -8.84 6.14 -10.23
C ARG A 76 -9.61 5.96 -11.53
N ASP A 77 -10.47 4.94 -11.58
CA ASP A 77 -11.34 4.61 -12.72
C ASP A 77 -10.60 4.53 -14.08
N GLY A 78 -9.40 3.95 -14.07
CA GLY A 78 -8.57 3.81 -15.28
C GLY A 78 -7.80 5.07 -15.71
N PHE A 79 -7.87 6.15 -14.94
CA PHE A 79 -7.01 7.33 -15.09
C PHE A 79 -5.85 7.26 -14.12
N PHE A 80 -4.66 7.62 -14.61
CA PHE A 80 -3.42 7.59 -13.84
C PHE A 80 -2.96 9.02 -13.55
N TYR A 81 -2.62 9.27 -12.31
CA TYR A 81 -2.09 10.55 -11.84
C TYR A 81 -0.69 10.30 -11.29
N VAL A 82 0.30 10.93 -11.90
CA VAL A 82 1.71 10.75 -11.53
C VAL A 82 2.29 12.07 -11.06
N VAL A 83 2.67 12.13 -9.79
CA VAL A 83 3.45 13.25 -9.23
C VAL A 83 4.91 12.97 -9.53
N ASN A 84 5.57 13.88 -10.23
CA ASN A 84 7.01 13.84 -10.46
C ASN A 84 7.65 15.03 -9.73
N GLY A 85 8.01 14.81 -8.46
CA GLY A 85 8.55 15.84 -7.58
C GLY A 85 9.90 16.39 -8.04
N GLU A 86 10.68 15.60 -8.78
CA GLU A 86 11.95 16.01 -9.36
C GLU A 86 11.79 17.09 -10.44
N SER A 87 10.69 17.06 -11.19
CA SER A 87 10.32 18.08 -12.17
C SER A 87 9.24 19.05 -11.69
N ASN A 88 8.81 18.90 -10.43
CA ASN A 88 7.79 19.74 -9.80
C ASN A 88 6.50 19.84 -10.63
N LYS A 89 6.00 18.68 -11.09
CA LYS A 89 4.80 18.56 -11.91
C LYS A 89 3.95 17.36 -11.52
N VAL A 90 2.67 17.42 -11.90
CA VAL A 90 1.76 16.26 -11.89
C VAL A 90 1.18 16.09 -13.29
N ILE A 91 1.21 14.87 -13.78
CA ILE A 91 0.59 14.51 -15.07
C ILE A 91 -0.62 13.60 -14.84
N SER A 92 -1.70 13.85 -15.55
CA SER A 92 -2.82 12.93 -15.61
C SER A 92 -2.89 12.28 -17.00
N LEU A 93 -3.07 10.97 -17.02
CA LEU A 93 -2.99 10.12 -18.19
C LEU A 93 -4.22 9.21 -18.26
N ASN A 94 -4.64 8.84 -19.46
CA ASN A 94 -5.59 7.75 -19.64
C ASN A 94 -4.89 6.38 -19.60
N SER A 95 -5.64 5.29 -19.76
CA SER A 95 -5.11 3.93 -19.77
C SER A 95 -4.25 3.59 -21.00
N TYR A 96 -4.19 4.46 -21.99
CA TYR A 96 -3.34 4.32 -23.18
C TYR A 96 -2.03 5.13 -23.06
N GLY A 97 -1.90 5.94 -21.99
CA GLY A 97 -0.75 6.82 -21.80
C GLY A 97 -0.88 8.19 -22.44
N ASP A 98 -2.05 8.55 -22.98
CA ASP A 98 -2.27 9.89 -23.52
C ASP A 98 -2.35 10.91 -22.39
N LEU A 99 -1.59 12.00 -22.50
CA LEU A 99 -1.59 13.10 -21.55
C LEU A 99 -2.92 13.87 -21.62
N LEU A 100 -3.61 13.98 -20.49
CA LEU A 100 -4.88 14.70 -20.37
C LEU A 100 -4.71 16.09 -19.75
N SER A 101 -3.88 16.18 -18.69
CA SER A 101 -3.56 17.45 -18.06
C SER A 101 -2.16 17.44 -17.45
N LEU A 102 -1.57 18.62 -17.38
CA LEU A 102 -0.29 18.88 -16.75
C LEU A 102 -0.47 19.98 -15.70
N TYR A 103 -0.19 19.65 -14.45
CA TYR A 103 -0.09 20.60 -13.34
C TYR A 103 1.38 20.88 -13.09
N TYR A 104 1.79 22.11 -13.00
CA TYR A 104 3.19 22.48 -12.86
C TYR A 104 3.37 23.77 -12.05
N ASN A 105 4.55 23.94 -11.47
CA ASN A 105 4.94 25.20 -10.85
C ASN A 105 5.63 26.08 -11.89
N GLU A 106 5.06 27.25 -12.17
CA GLU A 106 5.54 28.17 -13.21
C GLU A 106 6.95 28.68 -12.93
N ASP A 107 7.27 28.97 -11.67
CA ASP A 107 8.60 29.48 -11.27
C ASP A 107 9.71 28.41 -11.47
N ALA A 108 9.40 27.15 -11.25
CA ALA A 108 10.32 26.05 -11.47
C ALA A 108 10.44 25.66 -12.96
N TYR A 109 9.44 25.96 -13.77
CA TYR A 109 9.37 25.57 -15.18
C TYR A 109 9.90 26.63 -16.14
N SER A 110 9.83 27.91 -15.74
CA SER A 110 10.18 29.07 -16.60
C SER A 110 11.67 29.13 -16.98
N THR A 111 12.54 28.47 -16.22
CA THR A 111 13.98 28.47 -16.51
C THR A 111 14.37 27.54 -17.67
N ASN A 112 13.51 26.60 -18.07
CA ASN A 112 13.87 25.54 -19.04
C ASN A 112 12.92 25.37 -20.24
N ASN A 113 11.71 25.95 -20.24
CA ASN A 113 10.69 25.63 -21.26
C ASN A 113 9.87 26.87 -21.70
N ALA A 114 10.45 27.72 -22.53
CA ALA A 114 9.76 28.88 -23.12
C ALA A 114 8.66 28.54 -24.17
N GLY A 115 8.22 27.28 -24.27
CA GLY A 115 7.31 26.79 -25.31
C GLY A 115 5.98 26.21 -24.85
N LEU A 116 5.68 26.17 -23.55
CA LEU A 116 4.44 25.54 -23.04
C LEU A 116 3.14 26.25 -23.51
N ALA A 117 3.15 27.59 -23.54
CA ALA A 117 2.00 28.36 -23.95
C ALA A 117 1.66 28.21 -25.44
N GLU A 118 2.67 28.02 -26.30
CA GLU A 118 2.46 27.84 -27.75
C GLU A 118 1.95 26.44 -28.11
N LYS A 119 2.34 25.39 -27.35
CA LYS A 119 1.90 24.01 -27.58
C LYS A 119 0.46 23.73 -27.10
N SER A 120 -0.06 24.50 -26.12
CA SER A 120 -1.45 24.35 -25.66
C SER A 120 -2.48 24.72 -26.72
N SER A 121 -2.07 25.41 -27.79
CA SER A 121 -2.95 25.74 -28.93
C SER A 121 -3.35 24.51 -29.77
N SER A 122 -2.69 23.36 -29.59
CA SER A 122 -3.04 22.10 -30.27
C SER A 122 -4.21 21.32 -29.65
N GLY A 123 -4.73 21.76 -28.50
CA GLY A 123 -6.02 21.33 -27.94
C GLY A 123 -6.09 19.91 -27.36
N ILE A 124 -4.96 19.22 -27.21
CA ILE A 124 -4.95 17.81 -26.79
C ILE A 124 -4.87 17.65 -25.28
N TRP A 125 -4.23 18.57 -24.55
CA TRP A 125 -4.07 18.51 -23.09
C TRP A 125 -4.14 19.90 -22.45
N LYS A 126 -4.41 19.95 -21.15
CA LYS A 126 -4.63 21.20 -20.41
C LYS A 126 -3.46 21.52 -19.48
N PRO A 127 -2.70 22.60 -19.70
CA PRO A 127 -1.69 23.09 -18.75
C PRO A 127 -2.35 23.87 -17.62
N ILE A 128 -1.91 23.62 -16.38
CA ILE A 128 -2.45 24.27 -15.18
C ILE A 128 -1.28 24.68 -14.29
N SER A 129 -1.14 25.98 -14.04
CA SER A 129 -0.08 26.53 -13.18
C SER A 129 -0.49 26.53 -11.71
N TYR A 130 0.44 26.18 -10.84
CA TYR A 130 0.30 26.21 -9.38
C TYR A 130 1.52 26.90 -8.73
N PRO A 131 1.30 27.73 -7.69
CA PRO A 131 2.40 28.44 -7.01
C PRO A 131 3.16 27.58 -5.99
N PHE A 132 2.85 26.30 -5.87
CA PHE A 132 3.42 25.41 -4.85
C PHE A 132 4.28 24.30 -5.47
N THR A 133 5.12 23.67 -4.65
CA THR A 133 5.88 22.49 -5.05
C THR A 133 5.05 21.23 -4.85
N PHE A 134 5.09 20.34 -5.85
CA PHE A 134 4.50 19.00 -5.77
C PHE A 134 5.61 18.01 -5.40
N ASN A 135 5.54 17.38 -4.24
CA ASN A 135 6.65 16.56 -3.78
C ASN A 135 6.26 15.34 -2.93
N GLY A 136 5.00 14.94 -2.95
CA GLY A 136 4.52 13.85 -2.14
C GLY A 136 3.39 13.04 -2.79
N LYS A 137 2.67 12.34 -1.96
CA LYS A 137 1.58 11.45 -2.33
C LYS A 137 0.44 12.16 -3.07
N VAL A 138 -0.32 11.39 -3.83
CA VAL A 138 -1.49 11.86 -4.58
C VAL A 138 -2.67 10.93 -4.35
N SER A 139 -3.86 11.50 -4.18
CA SER A 139 -5.13 10.78 -4.12
C SER A 139 -6.19 11.51 -4.97
N VAL A 140 -7.19 10.78 -5.46
CA VAL A 140 -8.24 11.33 -6.33
C VAL A 140 -9.59 10.80 -5.89
N ASP A 141 -10.55 11.70 -5.70
CA ASP A 141 -11.91 11.34 -5.30
C ASP A 141 -12.81 10.92 -6.50
N SER A 142 -14.06 10.56 -6.24
CA SER A 142 -15.01 10.12 -7.27
C SER A 142 -15.37 11.24 -8.25
N ARG A 143 -15.28 12.51 -7.83
CA ARG A 143 -15.52 13.71 -8.66
C ARG A 143 -14.32 14.06 -9.55
N LYS A 144 -13.22 13.28 -9.46
CA LYS A 144 -11.92 13.54 -10.10
C LYS A 144 -11.24 14.80 -9.53
N TYR A 145 -11.53 15.17 -8.29
CA TYR A 145 -10.71 16.14 -7.59
C TYR A 145 -9.41 15.48 -7.19
N MET A 146 -8.32 16.13 -7.54
CA MET A 146 -6.97 15.67 -7.24
C MET A 146 -6.45 16.34 -5.97
N TYR A 147 -5.94 15.56 -5.06
CA TYR A 147 -5.28 15.99 -3.83
C TYR A 147 -3.82 15.56 -3.91
N VAL A 148 -2.90 16.53 -3.73
CA VAL A 148 -1.46 16.29 -3.83
C VAL A 148 -0.74 16.91 -2.66
N VAL A 149 0.16 16.15 -2.04
CA VAL A 149 1.04 16.69 -1.00
C VAL A 149 2.04 17.66 -1.64
N GLY A 150 2.05 18.88 -1.14
CA GLY A 150 2.96 19.93 -1.53
C GLY A 150 3.65 20.56 -0.32
N THR A 151 4.57 21.48 -0.59
CA THR A 151 5.26 22.26 0.44
C THR A 151 5.00 23.74 0.24
N VAL A 152 4.66 24.43 1.31
CA VAL A 152 4.54 25.89 1.29
C VAL A 152 5.90 26.56 1.14
N PRO A 153 5.97 27.80 0.61
CA PRO A 153 7.19 28.60 0.63
C PRO A 153 7.74 28.74 2.05
N ARG A 154 9.08 28.88 2.17
CA ARG A 154 9.77 28.90 3.48
C ARG A 154 9.24 29.97 4.44
N GLU A 155 8.75 31.09 3.90
CA GLU A 155 8.18 32.21 4.66
C GLU A 155 6.86 31.88 5.34
N ARG A 156 6.20 30.78 4.90
CA ARG A 156 4.95 30.26 5.47
C ARG A 156 5.15 29.01 6.33
N ASN A 157 6.40 28.61 6.55
CA ASN A 157 6.69 27.51 7.47
C ASN A 157 6.37 27.97 8.89
N GLU A 158 5.74 27.08 9.66
CA GLU A 158 5.46 27.26 11.06
C GLU A 158 6.31 26.26 11.87
N GLN A 159 6.82 26.69 13.02
CA GLN A 159 7.58 25.84 13.91
C GLN A 159 6.80 25.66 15.22
N ASN A 160 6.53 24.45 15.59
CA ASN A 160 6.05 24.12 16.92
C ASN A 160 7.23 23.92 17.86
N GLU A 161 7.49 24.90 18.72
CA GLU A 161 8.62 24.91 19.67
C GLU A 161 8.53 23.78 20.70
N GLU A 162 7.30 23.41 21.13
CA GLU A 162 7.05 22.38 22.13
C GLU A 162 7.34 21.00 21.56
N GLU A 163 6.81 20.72 20.38
CA GLU A 163 6.98 19.42 19.70
C GLU A 163 8.28 19.34 18.90
N LYS A 164 8.99 20.47 18.69
CA LYS A 164 10.16 20.60 17.81
C LYS A 164 9.91 20.10 16.39
N LEU A 165 8.69 20.33 15.89
CA LEU A 165 8.26 19.95 14.56
C LEU A 165 8.18 21.16 13.65
N LEU A 166 8.63 20.99 12.39
CA LEU A 166 8.47 21.97 11.33
C LEU A 166 7.18 21.64 10.55
N TYR A 167 6.26 22.58 10.51
CA TYR A 167 5.03 22.53 9.75
C TYR A 167 5.25 23.23 8.41
N SER A 168 5.35 22.45 7.34
CA SER A 168 5.69 22.94 6.01
C SER A 168 4.91 22.28 4.89
N GLN A 169 4.23 21.17 5.18
CA GLN A 169 3.49 20.41 4.16
C GLN A 169 2.03 20.77 4.16
N VAL A 170 1.41 20.73 2.99
CA VAL A 170 -0.01 21.03 2.76
C VAL A 170 -0.57 20.06 1.74
N VAL A 171 -1.89 19.96 1.65
CA VAL A 171 -2.53 19.21 0.58
C VAL A 171 -3.12 20.23 -0.41
N LEU A 172 -2.57 20.25 -1.62
CA LEU A 172 -3.08 21.03 -2.74
C LEU A 172 -4.29 20.33 -3.33
N ARG A 173 -5.35 21.07 -3.62
CA ARG A 173 -6.58 20.54 -4.19
C ARG A 173 -6.87 21.17 -5.55
N ALA A 174 -7.04 20.33 -6.58
CA ALA A 174 -7.47 20.72 -7.89
C ALA A 174 -8.82 20.07 -8.23
N THR A 175 -9.73 20.85 -8.79
CA THR A 175 -11.00 20.33 -9.32
C THR A 175 -10.77 19.56 -10.63
N SER A 176 -11.79 18.84 -11.12
CA SER A 176 -11.71 18.09 -12.38
C SER A 176 -11.48 18.98 -13.61
N ASP A 177 -11.85 20.25 -13.56
CA ASP A 177 -11.56 21.24 -14.60
C ASP A 177 -10.18 21.91 -14.43
N GLY A 178 -9.45 21.54 -13.36
CA GLY A 178 -8.12 22.05 -13.04
C GLY A 178 -8.11 23.40 -12.33
N SER A 179 -9.26 23.91 -11.91
CA SER A 179 -9.26 25.11 -11.09
C SER A 179 -8.59 24.82 -9.76
N SER A 180 -7.62 25.67 -9.36
CA SER A 180 -7.03 25.56 -8.04
C SER A 180 -8.00 26.04 -6.98
N ILE A 181 -8.15 25.23 -5.95
CA ILE A 181 -8.78 25.65 -4.71
C ILE A 181 -7.61 25.90 -3.74
N ASP A 182 -7.81 26.75 -2.74
CA ASP A 182 -6.78 26.99 -1.73
C ASP A 182 -6.27 25.66 -1.12
N TYR A 183 -5.03 25.65 -0.66
CA TYR A 183 -4.48 24.45 -0.04
C TYR A 183 -5.25 24.08 1.25
N ILE A 184 -5.23 22.82 1.61
CA ILE A 184 -5.78 22.31 2.86
C ILE A 184 -4.62 22.18 3.87
N GLY A 185 -4.75 22.88 5.00
CA GLY A 185 -3.95 22.73 6.21
C GLY A 185 -4.72 21.96 7.29
N GLN A 186 -4.20 21.97 8.52
CA GLN A 186 -4.73 21.15 9.63
C GLN A 186 -6.21 21.44 9.94
N GLU A 187 -6.66 22.69 9.83
CA GLU A 187 -8.04 23.08 10.13
C GLU A 187 -8.93 23.10 8.88
N GLY A 188 -8.33 23.13 7.70
CA GLY A 188 -9.03 23.22 6.42
C GLY A 188 -8.34 24.15 5.43
N PRO A 189 -9.10 24.77 4.50
CA PRO A 189 -8.54 25.67 3.48
C PRO A 189 -7.77 26.84 4.08
N GLY A 190 -6.50 27.01 3.67
CA GLY A 190 -5.63 28.07 4.16
C GLY A 190 -5.16 27.91 5.61
N GLY A 191 -5.43 26.77 6.24
CA GLY A 191 -5.05 26.50 7.63
C GLY A 191 -3.55 26.25 7.83
N THR A 192 -3.17 26.01 9.09
CA THR A 192 -1.79 25.69 9.50
C THR A 192 -1.23 24.51 8.70
N PRO A 193 -0.03 24.61 8.13
CA PRO A 193 0.60 23.48 7.44
C PRO A 193 0.72 22.26 8.35
N PHE A 194 0.80 21.09 7.74
CA PHE A 194 1.03 19.84 8.45
C PHE A 194 2.53 19.65 8.77
N PRO A 195 2.85 18.80 9.74
CA PRO A 195 4.18 18.23 9.90
C PRO A 195 4.51 17.32 8.71
N PHE A 196 5.19 16.20 8.92
CA PHE A 196 5.45 15.24 7.86
C PHE A 196 4.18 14.44 7.50
N ILE A 197 3.64 14.65 6.30
CA ILE A 197 2.52 13.86 5.77
C ILE A 197 3.08 12.52 5.28
N LYS A 198 2.66 11.45 5.93
CA LYS A 198 3.03 10.08 5.56
C LYS A 198 2.24 9.60 4.34
N ASP A 199 0.92 9.80 4.36
CA ASP A 199 0.03 9.42 3.26
C ASP A 199 -1.26 10.26 3.24
N ILE A 200 -1.97 10.21 2.11
CA ILE A 200 -3.29 10.83 1.93
C ILE A 200 -4.23 9.86 1.23
N TYR A 201 -5.48 9.86 1.64
CA TYR A 201 -6.52 8.98 1.11
C TYR A 201 -7.79 9.76 0.81
N THR A 202 -8.53 9.31 -0.20
CA THR A 202 -9.92 9.76 -0.44
C THR A 202 -10.87 8.60 -0.20
N THR A 203 -12.04 8.87 0.37
CA THR A 203 -13.09 7.89 0.58
C THR A 203 -14.08 7.87 -0.60
N GLU A 204 -14.99 6.91 -0.64
CA GLU A 204 -16.09 6.89 -1.61
C GLU A 204 -17.16 7.96 -1.32
N ASN A 205 -17.09 8.59 -0.14
CA ASN A 205 -17.92 9.74 0.21
C ASN A 205 -17.26 11.08 -0.17
N ASP A 206 -16.18 11.05 -0.97
CA ASP A 206 -15.40 12.23 -1.38
C ASP A 206 -14.81 13.03 -0.20
N GLU A 207 -14.50 12.35 0.90
CA GLU A 207 -13.83 12.91 2.06
C GLU A 207 -12.32 12.66 1.95
N LEU A 208 -11.51 13.59 2.46
CA LEU A 208 -10.06 13.49 2.47
C LEU A 208 -9.57 13.05 3.86
N VAL A 209 -8.64 12.11 3.90
CA VAL A 209 -7.92 11.73 5.12
C VAL A 209 -6.43 11.95 4.92
N VAL A 210 -5.82 12.73 5.80
CA VAL A 210 -4.38 13.04 5.81
C VAL A 210 -3.76 12.37 7.02
N VAL A 211 -2.76 11.53 6.81
CA VAL A 211 -2.03 10.84 7.88
C VAL A 211 -0.65 11.45 8.03
N CYS A 212 -0.37 11.97 9.21
CA CYS A 212 0.89 12.61 9.56
C CYS A 212 1.68 11.79 10.57
N THR A 213 3.01 11.81 10.43
CA THR A 213 3.93 11.29 11.44
C THR A 213 4.18 12.35 12.50
N THR A 214 4.08 11.96 13.76
CA THR A 214 4.38 12.79 14.94
C THR A 214 5.42 12.10 15.82
N ASN A 215 5.91 12.78 16.85
CA ASN A 215 6.85 12.20 17.80
C ASN A 215 6.27 11.05 18.64
N GLU A 216 4.93 10.97 18.74
CA GLU A 216 4.23 9.99 19.56
C GLU A 216 3.63 8.83 18.77
N GLY A 217 3.63 8.92 17.43
CA GLY A 217 3.02 7.94 16.53
C GLY A 217 2.49 8.56 15.26
N LEU A 218 1.24 8.28 14.92
CA LEU A 218 0.57 8.81 13.75
C LEU A 218 -0.67 9.65 14.16
N THR A 219 -0.97 10.68 13.38
CA THR A 219 -2.23 11.43 13.53
C THR A 219 -2.97 11.45 12.20
N ALA A 220 -4.23 11.02 12.20
CA ALA A 220 -5.12 11.13 11.05
C ALA A 220 -6.00 12.38 11.17
N TYR A 221 -6.06 13.17 10.12
CA TYR A 221 -6.95 14.33 9.97
C TYR A 221 -8.02 13.97 8.94
N TRP A 222 -9.27 13.98 9.32
CA TRP A 222 -10.41 13.62 8.47
C TRP A 222 -11.18 14.87 8.09
N PHE A 223 -11.24 15.18 6.80
CA PHE A 223 -11.88 16.36 6.24
C PHE A 223 -13.16 15.98 5.50
N GLY A 224 -14.18 16.83 5.63
CA GLY A 224 -15.38 16.73 4.83
C GLY A 224 -15.16 17.10 3.35
N THR A 225 -16.16 16.90 2.52
CA THR A 225 -16.13 17.17 1.07
C THR A 225 -15.85 18.65 0.72
N ASN A 226 -16.12 19.56 1.67
CA ASN A 226 -15.82 21.00 1.58
C ASN A 226 -14.35 21.33 1.95
N GLY A 227 -13.59 20.36 2.46
CA GLY A 227 -12.20 20.50 2.87
C GLY A 227 -11.99 21.00 4.30
N PHE A 228 -13.05 21.18 5.11
CA PHE A 228 -12.91 21.54 6.53
C PHE A 228 -12.72 20.29 7.40
N LEU A 229 -11.87 20.43 8.42
CA LEU A 229 -11.60 19.39 9.39
C LEU A 229 -12.88 18.95 10.12
N ARG A 230 -13.10 17.64 10.17
CA ARG A 230 -14.17 17.01 10.96
C ARG A 230 -13.64 16.32 12.20
N TYR A 231 -12.55 15.58 12.05
CA TYR A 231 -11.94 14.81 13.12
C TYR A 231 -10.41 14.88 13.05
N LYS A 232 -9.78 15.01 14.22
CA LYS A 232 -8.34 14.83 14.43
C LYS A 232 -8.15 13.65 15.37
N ILE A 233 -7.53 12.58 14.87
CA ILE A 233 -7.44 11.29 15.56
C ILE A 233 -5.95 10.97 15.79
N PRO A 234 -5.39 11.27 16.97
CA PRO A 234 -4.06 10.81 17.34
C PRO A 234 -4.07 9.31 17.62
N VAL A 235 -3.06 8.60 17.17
CA VAL A 235 -2.79 7.20 17.45
C VAL A 235 -1.38 7.11 18.02
N ASN A 236 -1.31 7.17 19.35
CA ASN A 236 -0.06 7.18 20.09
C ASN A 236 0.46 5.76 20.29
N VAL A 237 1.75 5.54 20.09
CA VAL A 237 2.39 4.23 20.27
C VAL A 237 2.24 3.74 21.74
N LYS A 238 2.34 4.67 22.71
CA LYS A 238 2.23 4.34 24.14
C LYS A 238 0.84 3.91 24.58
N GLU A 239 -0.19 4.32 23.83
CA GLU A 239 -1.60 4.02 24.08
C GLU A 239 -2.12 2.93 23.14
N ALA A 240 -1.21 2.32 22.36
CA ALA A 240 -1.56 1.27 21.41
C ALA A 240 -2.22 0.08 22.16
N PRO A 241 -3.30 -0.49 21.61
CA PRO A 241 -3.98 -1.60 22.26
C PRO A 241 -3.05 -2.80 22.39
N HIS A 242 -3.09 -3.47 23.54
CA HIS A 242 -2.35 -4.70 23.79
C HIS A 242 -3.17 -5.92 23.39
N VAL A 243 -2.50 -6.87 22.74
CA VAL A 243 -3.09 -8.17 22.39
C VAL A 243 -2.51 -9.25 23.27
N SER A 244 -3.38 -10.11 23.82
CA SER A 244 -2.94 -11.34 24.49
C SER A 244 -2.83 -12.44 23.46
N SER A 245 -1.62 -12.72 23.00
CA SER A 245 -1.32 -13.86 22.13
C SER A 245 -0.34 -14.81 22.79
N GLU A 246 -0.28 -16.06 22.33
CA GLU A 246 0.72 -17.03 22.83
C GLU A 246 2.15 -16.53 22.57
N SER A 247 2.37 -15.85 21.45
CA SER A 247 3.66 -15.30 21.07
C SER A 247 4.12 -14.14 21.96
N LEU A 248 3.19 -13.39 22.55
CA LEU A 248 3.47 -12.24 23.41
C LEU A 248 3.42 -12.60 24.90
N ASN A 249 2.87 -13.79 25.25
CA ASN A 249 2.77 -14.23 26.64
C ASN A 249 4.14 -14.46 27.26
N GLY A 250 4.40 -13.80 28.39
CA GLY A 250 5.66 -13.92 29.14
C GLY A 250 6.75 -12.92 28.71
N ILE A 251 6.52 -12.10 27.68
CA ILE A 251 7.41 -11.00 27.32
C ILE A 251 7.13 -9.83 28.26
N GLY A 252 8.16 -9.32 28.90
CA GLY A 252 8.07 -8.11 29.72
C GLY A 252 7.78 -6.89 28.86
N SER A 253 7.03 -5.92 29.39
CA SER A 253 6.75 -4.67 28.66
C SER A 253 8.01 -3.87 28.29
N SER A 254 9.13 -4.09 28.96
CA SER A 254 10.44 -3.50 28.67
C SER A 254 11.10 -4.08 27.44
N ASP A 255 10.74 -5.30 27.08
CA ASP A 255 11.37 -6.07 25.99
C ASP A 255 10.51 -6.03 24.71
N LEU A 256 9.25 -5.60 24.85
CA LEU A 256 8.31 -5.46 23.74
C LEU A 256 8.43 -4.08 23.10
N PHE A 257 8.82 -4.05 21.84
CA PHE A 257 8.83 -2.85 21.03
C PHE A 257 7.62 -2.85 20.09
N VAL A 258 6.85 -1.77 20.09
CA VAL A 258 5.59 -1.62 19.35
C VAL A 258 5.71 -0.46 18.38
N THR A 259 5.25 -0.66 17.15
CA THR A 259 5.18 0.41 16.16
C THR A 259 3.78 0.52 15.56
N VAL A 260 3.28 1.76 15.38
CA VAL A 260 2.11 2.04 14.55
C VAL A 260 2.63 2.21 13.14
N GLU A 261 2.50 1.16 12.32
CA GLU A 261 3.07 1.15 10.96
C GLU A 261 2.28 2.05 10.02
N ASN A 262 0.96 1.87 9.95
CA ASN A 262 0.12 2.67 9.06
C ASN A 262 -1.32 2.81 9.58
N ILE A 263 -2.01 3.84 9.07
CA ILE A 263 -3.44 4.09 9.30
C ILE A 263 -4.09 4.30 7.96
N ILE A 264 -5.10 3.48 7.63
CA ILE A 264 -5.83 3.59 6.35
C ILE A 264 -7.33 3.68 6.65
N PRO A 265 -8.05 4.64 6.03
CA PRO A 265 -9.49 4.77 6.22
C PRO A 265 -10.27 3.64 5.53
N ASP A 266 -11.41 3.30 6.08
CA ASP A 266 -12.46 2.56 5.38
C ASP A 266 -13.04 3.42 4.25
N CYS A 267 -13.46 2.77 3.14
CA CYS A 267 -13.96 3.50 1.98
C CYS A 267 -15.29 4.23 2.24
N TYR A 268 -16.13 3.73 3.14
CA TYR A 268 -17.49 4.26 3.35
C TYR A 268 -17.77 4.69 4.78
N SER A 269 -17.22 3.98 5.76
CA SER A 269 -17.53 4.21 7.17
C SER A 269 -16.51 5.11 7.85
N LEU A 270 -16.93 5.79 8.92
CA LEU A 270 -16.06 6.58 9.79
C LEU A 270 -15.19 5.66 10.66
N ARG A 271 -14.32 4.92 10.01
CA ARG A 271 -13.41 3.94 10.58
C ARG A 271 -12.02 4.07 10.01
N LEU A 272 -11.04 3.88 10.86
CA LEU A 272 -9.64 3.72 10.48
C LEU A 272 -9.20 2.28 10.76
N TYR A 273 -8.37 1.71 9.90
CA TYR A 273 -7.67 0.47 10.16
C TYR A 273 -6.23 0.83 10.55
N VAL A 274 -5.89 0.52 11.79
CA VAL A 274 -4.57 0.83 12.38
C VAL A 274 -3.74 -0.44 12.37
N LYS A 275 -2.63 -0.46 11.62
CA LYS A 275 -1.67 -1.57 11.62
C LYS A 275 -0.63 -1.34 12.70
N ILE A 276 -0.50 -2.33 13.59
CA ILE A 276 0.47 -2.33 14.68
C ILE A 276 1.36 -3.56 14.55
N ASP A 277 2.67 -3.33 14.56
CA ASP A 277 3.70 -4.37 14.53
C ASP A 277 4.37 -4.50 15.89
N TYR A 278 4.57 -5.74 16.31
CA TYR A 278 5.19 -6.11 17.59
C TYR A 278 6.53 -6.79 17.35
N TYR A 279 7.53 -6.33 18.11
CA TYR A 279 8.91 -6.80 18.00
C TYR A 279 9.44 -7.14 19.39
N LEU A 280 10.33 -8.14 19.46
CA LEU A 280 11.12 -8.46 20.65
C LEU A 280 12.44 -7.69 20.58
N SER A 281 12.73 -6.92 21.62
CA SER A 281 14.00 -6.23 21.76
C SER A 281 15.02 -7.14 22.44
N HIS A 282 16.18 -7.31 21.83
CA HIS A 282 17.31 -8.00 22.41
C HIS A 282 18.26 -7.00 23.05
N ILE A 283 18.48 -7.16 24.35
CA ILE A 283 19.42 -6.36 25.12
C ILE A 283 20.62 -7.23 25.43
N ASP A 284 21.80 -6.79 25.03
CA ASP A 284 23.05 -7.42 25.42
C ASP A 284 23.25 -7.29 26.92
N GLU A 285 23.42 -8.43 27.61
CA GLU A 285 23.46 -8.47 29.10
C GLU A 285 24.69 -7.77 29.65
N GLU A 286 25.81 -7.74 28.95
CA GLU A 286 27.07 -7.15 29.43
C GLU A 286 27.06 -5.63 29.21
N SER A 287 26.76 -5.17 28.00
CA SER A 287 26.79 -3.75 27.66
C SER A 287 25.53 -2.99 28.00
N LYS A 288 24.41 -3.69 28.28
CA LYS A 288 23.05 -3.12 28.46
C LYS A 288 22.57 -2.32 27.24
N VAL A 289 23.14 -2.58 26.05
CA VAL A 289 22.79 -1.94 24.80
C VAL A 289 21.85 -2.84 24.01
N GLN A 290 20.88 -2.25 23.33
CA GLN A 290 20.00 -2.97 22.42
C GLN A 290 20.83 -3.53 21.25
N SER A 291 20.90 -4.86 21.15
CA SER A 291 21.67 -5.59 20.14
C SER A 291 20.87 -5.97 18.89
N GLY A 292 19.53 -5.90 18.97
CA GLY A 292 18.65 -6.22 17.86
C GLY A 292 17.18 -6.12 18.20
N ILE A 293 16.35 -6.27 17.19
CA ILE A 293 14.88 -6.39 17.29
C ILE A 293 14.43 -7.50 16.34
N ASP A 294 13.64 -8.44 16.86
CA ASP A 294 13.02 -9.51 16.06
C ASP A 294 11.53 -9.24 15.91
N TYR A 295 11.05 -9.31 14.69
CA TYR A 295 9.62 -9.22 14.42
C TYR A 295 8.88 -10.46 14.97
N ILE A 296 7.77 -10.23 15.65
CA ILE A 296 6.94 -11.28 16.24
C ILE A 296 5.67 -11.45 15.40
N GLU A 297 4.81 -10.43 15.39
CA GLU A 297 3.48 -10.49 14.77
C GLU A 297 2.92 -9.09 14.51
N SER A 298 1.89 -9.02 13.68
CA SER A 298 1.14 -7.79 13.37
C SER A 298 -0.34 -7.98 13.59
N TYR A 299 -1.00 -6.89 13.97
CA TYR A 299 -2.46 -6.81 14.06
C TYR A 299 -3.00 -5.58 13.39
N ILE A 300 -4.23 -5.71 12.86
CA ILE A 300 -5.03 -4.60 12.36
C ILE A 300 -6.15 -4.32 13.35
N PHE A 301 -6.19 -3.13 13.88
CA PHE A 301 -7.22 -2.67 14.80
C PHE A 301 -8.18 -1.74 14.06
N PRO A 302 -9.47 -2.13 13.91
CA PRO A 302 -10.50 -1.20 13.46
C PRO A 302 -10.74 -0.15 14.55
N LEU A 303 -10.56 1.12 14.24
CA LEU A 303 -10.80 2.27 15.13
C LEU A 303 -12.02 3.04 14.63
N ASN A 304 -13.08 3.10 15.45
CA ASN A 304 -14.22 3.96 15.16
C ASN A 304 -13.86 5.40 15.55
N ILE A 305 -13.90 6.33 14.60
CA ILE A 305 -13.42 7.70 14.82
C ILE A 305 -14.41 8.59 15.59
N GLU A 306 -15.70 8.26 15.62
CA GLU A 306 -16.71 9.00 16.39
C GLU A 306 -16.63 8.68 17.89
N THR A 307 -16.34 7.41 18.23
CA THR A 307 -16.28 6.96 19.61
C THR A 307 -14.85 6.87 20.16
N GLY A 308 -13.84 6.87 19.29
CA GLY A 308 -12.45 6.64 19.65
C GLY A 308 -12.16 5.21 20.12
N MET A 309 -13.09 4.27 19.92
CA MET A 309 -12.96 2.90 20.42
C MET A 309 -12.37 1.97 19.36
N TYR A 310 -11.40 1.16 19.79
CA TYR A 310 -10.88 0.06 19.00
C TYR A 310 -11.87 -1.12 19.03
N GLY A 311 -12.06 -1.73 17.86
CA GLY A 311 -12.81 -2.98 17.69
C GLY A 311 -11.91 -4.21 17.86
N GLU A 312 -12.47 -5.40 17.57
CA GLU A 312 -11.74 -6.66 17.64
C GLU A 312 -10.54 -6.67 16.67
N PRO A 313 -9.35 -7.01 17.18
CA PRO A 313 -8.14 -7.05 16.35
C PRO A 313 -8.17 -8.20 15.35
N LEU A 314 -7.68 -7.92 14.15
CA LEU A 314 -7.45 -8.92 13.12
C LEU A 314 -5.96 -9.27 13.10
N SER A 315 -5.63 -10.54 13.39
CA SER A 315 -4.25 -11.03 13.26
C SER A 315 -3.84 -11.07 11.80
N LEU A 316 -2.65 -10.53 11.49
CA LEU A 316 -2.05 -10.55 10.18
C LEU A 316 -0.93 -11.59 10.15
N PRO A 317 -1.13 -12.77 9.52
CA PRO A 317 -0.08 -13.77 9.42
C PRO A 317 1.16 -13.23 8.72
N PRO A 318 2.37 -13.45 9.25
CA PRO A 318 3.61 -12.95 8.67
C PRO A 318 3.90 -13.54 7.29
N TYR A 319 4.78 -12.88 6.56
CA TYR A 319 5.49 -13.51 5.46
C TYR A 319 6.61 -14.36 6.03
N GLU A 320 6.67 -15.63 5.61
CA GLU A 320 7.71 -16.56 6.04
C GLU A 320 8.64 -16.87 4.87
N GLU A 321 9.92 -16.58 5.04
CA GLU A 321 10.95 -16.91 4.09
C GLU A 321 11.93 -17.92 4.72
N SER A 322 12.20 -19.01 4.02
CA SER A 322 13.12 -20.03 4.49
C SER A 322 14.38 -20.04 3.65
N ILE A 323 15.51 -19.83 4.27
CA ILE A 323 16.82 -19.89 3.65
C ILE A 323 17.56 -21.12 4.16
N THR A 324 18.11 -21.92 3.25
CA THR A 324 18.96 -23.05 3.60
C THR A 324 20.40 -22.61 3.51
N ALA A 325 21.09 -22.55 4.65
CA ALA A 325 22.51 -22.24 4.73
C ALA A 325 23.20 -23.33 5.56
N ASP A 326 24.35 -23.82 5.10
CA ASP A 326 25.23 -24.75 5.81
C ASP A 326 24.51 -25.92 6.49
N PHE A 327 23.60 -26.60 5.75
CA PHE A 327 22.80 -27.74 6.22
C PHE A 327 21.72 -27.40 7.27
N SER A 328 21.53 -26.14 7.61
CA SER A 328 20.44 -25.69 8.46
C SER A 328 19.40 -24.91 7.65
N LYS A 329 18.12 -25.09 8.00
CA LYS A 329 17.02 -24.30 7.45
C LYS A 329 16.63 -23.25 8.49
N VAL A 330 16.84 -21.97 8.15
CA VAL A 330 16.41 -20.84 8.97
C VAL A 330 15.18 -20.22 8.33
N THR A 331 14.14 -20.01 9.13
CA THR A 331 12.91 -19.36 8.67
C THR A 331 12.83 -17.98 9.32
N TYR A 332 12.75 -16.96 8.47
CA TYR A 332 12.56 -15.57 8.89
C TYR A 332 11.08 -15.22 8.75
N LYS A 333 10.58 -14.46 9.72
CA LYS A 333 9.26 -13.84 9.69
C LYS A 333 9.42 -12.36 9.39
N LEU A 334 8.63 -11.86 8.45
CA LEU A 334 8.66 -10.46 8.04
C LEU A 334 7.25 -9.87 8.06
N PRO A 335 7.08 -8.60 8.47
CA PRO A 335 5.81 -7.92 8.38
C PRO A 335 5.47 -7.59 6.92
N TYR A 336 4.17 -7.58 6.61
CA TYR A 336 3.67 -7.00 5.37
C TYR A 336 3.44 -5.50 5.55
N ASP A 337 3.64 -4.73 4.50
CA ASP A 337 3.17 -3.34 4.44
C ASP A 337 1.66 -3.30 4.20
N PHE A 338 0.95 -2.37 4.84
CA PHE A 338 -0.47 -2.18 4.61
C PHE A 338 -0.70 -1.29 3.38
N LEU A 339 -1.15 -1.91 2.27
CA LEU A 339 -1.29 -1.24 0.98
C LEU A 339 -2.58 -0.42 0.86
N GLY A 340 -3.71 -0.94 1.35
CA GLY A 340 -4.99 -0.25 1.22
C GLY A 340 -6.21 -1.06 1.61
N VAL A 341 -7.35 -0.40 1.50
CA VAL A 341 -8.70 -0.95 1.75
C VAL A 341 -9.55 -0.77 0.51
N THR A 342 -10.31 -1.79 0.13
CA THR A 342 -11.21 -1.73 -1.03
C THR A 342 -12.64 -1.39 -0.60
N LYS A 343 -13.45 -0.91 -1.55
CA LYS A 343 -14.89 -0.63 -1.31
C LYS A 343 -15.70 -1.83 -0.84
N ASN A 344 -15.23 -3.05 -1.12
CA ASN A 344 -15.85 -4.29 -0.63
C ASN A 344 -15.30 -4.74 0.73
N GLY A 345 -14.51 -3.89 1.41
CA GLY A 345 -13.97 -4.12 2.75
C GLY A 345 -12.80 -5.10 2.82
N TRP A 346 -12.15 -5.43 1.69
CA TRP A 346 -10.93 -6.21 1.71
C TRP A 346 -9.74 -5.35 2.10
N LEU A 347 -8.89 -5.88 2.98
CA LEU A 347 -7.62 -5.31 3.37
C LEU A 347 -6.51 -5.95 2.55
N PHE A 348 -5.68 -5.12 1.93
CA PHE A 348 -4.57 -5.53 1.07
C PHE A 348 -3.24 -5.25 1.76
N PHE A 349 -2.41 -6.26 1.79
CA PHE A 349 -1.06 -6.22 2.35
C PHE A 349 -0.06 -6.68 1.30
N ILE A 350 1.13 -6.08 1.30
CA ILE A 350 2.14 -6.35 0.30
C ILE A 350 3.51 -6.48 0.95
N ILE A 351 4.36 -7.32 0.38
CA ILE A 351 5.77 -7.41 0.73
C ILE A 351 6.60 -7.60 -0.52
N THR A 352 7.75 -6.92 -0.56
CA THR A 352 8.74 -7.10 -1.63
C THR A 352 9.50 -8.41 -1.38
N THR A 353 9.63 -9.22 -2.43
CA THR A 353 10.35 -10.49 -2.42
C THR A 353 11.41 -10.51 -3.52
N THR A 354 12.26 -11.51 -3.55
CA THR A 354 13.28 -11.65 -4.60
C THR A 354 12.71 -11.84 -6.01
N SER A 355 11.45 -12.28 -6.13
CA SER A 355 10.76 -12.53 -7.41
C SER A 355 9.62 -11.54 -7.72
N GLY A 356 9.58 -10.39 -7.05
CA GLY A 356 8.55 -9.40 -7.24
C GLY A 356 7.85 -9.05 -5.92
N PHE A 357 6.53 -9.13 -5.88
CA PHE A 357 5.76 -8.85 -4.67
C PHE A 357 4.89 -10.04 -4.29
N THR A 358 4.70 -10.25 -2.99
CA THR A 358 3.63 -11.13 -2.48
C THR A 358 2.53 -10.26 -1.87
N VAL A 359 1.31 -10.45 -2.36
CA VAL A 359 0.11 -9.75 -1.87
C VAL A 359 -0.71 -10.71 -1.04
N GLN A 360 -1.10 -10.28 0.15
CA GLN A 360 -2.07 -10.94 1.01
C GLN A 360 -3.32 -10.09 1.12
N MET A 361 -4.47 -10.68 0.84
CA MET A 361 -5.78 -10.03 0.89
C MET A 361 -6.60 -10.72 1.97
N ILE A 362 -7.17 -9.94 2.90
CA ILE A 362 -7.96 -10.44 4.02
C ILE A 362 -9.29 -9.70 4.07
N GLN A 363 -10.37 -10.45 4.25
CA GLN A 363 -11.69 -9.86 4.50
C GLN A 363 -12.02 -9.94 5.98
N PRO A 364 -12.11 -8.81 6.71
CA PRO A 364 -12.47 -8.78 8.12
C PRO A 364 -13.81 -9.45 8.39
N GLY A 365 -13.92 -10.11 9.54
CA GLY A 365 -15.15 -10.82 9.95
C GLY A 365 -15.40 -12.14 9.23
N THR A 366 -14.55 -12.52 8.28
CA THR A 366 -14.53 -13.82 7.64
C THR A 366 -13.18 -14.50 7.86
N GLN A 367 -13.07 -15.78 7.54
CA GLN A 367 -11.76 -16.48 7.56
C GLN A 367 -11.10 -16.47 6.18
N LEU A 368 -11.52 -15.57 5.29
CA LEU A 368 -11.05 -15.55 3.91
C LEU A 368 -9.71 -14.82 3.84
N VAL A 369 -8.67 -15.57 3.50
CA VAL A 369 -7.32 -15.09 3.23
C VAL A 369 -6.90 -15.57 1.85
N GLN A 370 -6.48 -14.66 0.99
CA GLN A 370 -5.96 -14.94 -0.34
C GLN A 370 -4.52 -14.43 -0.44
N LYS A 371 -3.62 -15.29 -0.94
CA LYS A 371 -2.22 -14.89 -1.23
C LYS A 371 -1.93 -15.03 -2.71
N ARG A 372 -1.24 -14.07 -3.31
CA ARG A 372 -0.81 -14.07 -4.72
C ARG A 372 0.58 -13.48 -4.86
N ASN A 373 1.33 -14.02 -5.80
CA ASN A 373 2.59 -13.41 -6.22
C ASN A 373 2.33 -12.52 -7.43
N LEU A 374 2.94 -11.35 -7.43
CA LEU A 374 3.04 -10.43 -8.55
C LEU A 374 4.48 -10.52 -9.05
N ASP A 375 4.66 -11.07 -10.23
CA ASP A 375 6.00 -11.31 -10.80
C ASP A 375 6.56 -10.00 -11.36
N VAL A 376 7.67 -9.53 -10.80
CA VAL A 376 8.38 -8.31 -11.21
C VAL A 376 9.87 -8.56 -11.11
N ASP A 377 10.60 -8.27 -12.18
CA ASP A 377 12.05 -8.37 -12.18
C ASP A 377 12.69 -7.18 -11.44
N HIS A 378 13.05 -7.39 -10.19
CA HIS A 378 13.73 -6.38 -9.38
C HIS A 378 15.17 -6.09 -9.81
N THR A 379 15.77 -6.94 -10.66
CA THR A 379 17.12 -6.66 -11.17
C THR A 379 17.10 -5.55 -12.23
N GLU A 380 15.98 -5.36 -12.90
CA GLU A 380 15.76 -4.30 -13.88
C GLU A 380 14.99 -3.10 -13.32
N THR A 381 14.22 -3.28 -12.23
CA THR A 381 13.41 -2.24 -11.62
C THR A 381 14.21 -1.44 -10.60
N LEU A 382 14.58 -0.22 -10.94
CA LEU A 382 15.37 0.69 -10.11
C LEU A 382 14.53 1.44 -9.08
N TYR A 383 13.26 1.68 -9.38
CA TYR A 383 12.30 2.34 -8.51
C TYR A 383 10.88 1.88 -8.85
N TYR A 384 10.01 1.86 -7.86
CA TYR A 384 8.59 1.59 -8.09
C TYR A 384 7.69 2.47 -7.20
N SER A 385 6.49 2.74 -7.70
CA SER A 385 5.38 3.32 -6.95
C SER A 385 4.13 2.49 -7.18
N LEU A 386 3.53 2.01 -6.10
CA LEU A 386 2.34 1.15 -6.11
C LEU A 386 1.10 1.94 -5.71
N SER A 387 -0.05 1.57 -6.26
CA SER A 387 -1.35 2.08 -5.87
C SER A 387 -2.39 0.96 -5.89
N LEU A 388 -3.27 0.95 -4.90
CA LEU A 388 -4.45 0.11 -4.86
C LEU A 388 -5.68 0.97 -5.17
N SER A 389 -6.46 0.59 -6.18
CA SER A 389 -7.75 1.25 -6.43
C SER A 389 -8.82 0.76 -5.44
N HIS A 390 -9.87 1.53 -5.24
CA HIS A 390 -11.00 1.13 -4.41
C HIS A 390 -11.72 -0.13 -4.91
N GLU A 391 -11.60 -0.45 -6.20
CA GLU A 391 -12.10 -1.68 -6.82
C GLU A 391 -11.23 -2.90 -6.51
N GLY A 392 -9.99 -2.70 -6.05
CA GLY A 392 -9.05 -3.77 -5.76
C GLY A 392 -8.09 -4.08 -6.92
N ILE A 393 -7.85 -3.16 -7.84
CA ILE A 393 -6.81 -3.27 -8.85
C ILE A 393 -5.50 -2.70 -8.27
N ILE A 394 -4.44 -3.48 -8.31
CA ILE A 394 -3.10 -3.00 -8.01
C ILE A 394 -2.48 -2.47 -9.29
N SER A 395 -2.00 -1.24 -9.29
CA SER A 395 -1.25 -0.65 -10.38
C SER A 395 0.13 -0.20 -9.91
N ALA A 396 1.09 -0.19 -10.82
CA ALA A 396 2.46 0.21 -10.53
C ALA A 396 3.08 1.03 -11.65
N LEU A 397 3.87 2.02 -11.24
CA LEU A 397 4.90 2.64 -12.04
C LEU A 397 6.21 1.91 -11.72
N LEU A 398 6.75 1.16 -12.68
CA LEU A 398 8.00 0.41 -12.57
C LEU A 398 9.08 1.14 -13.39
N ALA A 399 10.01 1.79 -12.71
CA ALA A 399 11.07 2.55 -13.35
C ALA A 399 12.27 1.63 -13.62
N GLU A 400 12.57 1.43 -14.88
CA GLU A 400 13.70 0.67 -15.39
C GLU A 400 14.80 1.62 -15.89
N LYS A 401 15.83 1.08 -16.52
CA LYS A 401 17.00 1.86 -16.98
C LYS A 401 16.64 2.93 -17.99
N ASP A 402 15.78 2.62 -18.97
CA ASP A 402 15.54 3.47 -20.14
C ASP A 402 14.15 4.14 -20.15
N SER A 403 13.19 3.61 -19.40
CA SER A 403 11.83 4.12 -19.29
C SER A 403 11.13 3.64 -18.03
N ALA A 404 10.02 4.25 -17.68
CA ALA A 404 9.13 3.76 -16.64
C ALA A 404 7.90 3.10 -17.27
N ARG A 405 7.64 1.84 -16.91
CA ARG A 405 6.45 1.09 -17.36
C ARG A 405 5.29 1.32 -16.40
N MET A 406 4.11 1.57 -16.94
CA MET A 406 2.86 1.53 -16.20
C MET A 406 2.21 0.17 -16.42
N VAL A 407 1.95 -0.53 -15.32
CA VAL A 407 1.36 -1.87 -15.33
C VAL A 407 0.23 -1.96 -14.30
N TRP A 408 -0.63 -2.95 -14.43
CA TRP A 408 -1.58 -3.32 -13.39
C TRP A 408 -1.76 -4.83 -13.27
N TRP A 409 -2.26 -5.25 -12.09
CA TRP A 409 -2.70 -6.61 -11.79
C TRP A 409 -4.17 -6.60 -11.41
N ARG A 410 -4.97 -7.39 -12.12
CA ARG A 410 -6.42 -7.49 -11.94
C ARG A 410 -6.78 -8.33 -10.71
N THR A 411 -6.41 -7.84 -9.53
CA THR A 411 -6.73 -8.48 -8.24
C THR A 411 -8.21 -8.32 -7.86
N ASP A 412 -8.91 -7.34 -8.43
CA ASP A 412 -10.36 -7.14 -8.35
C ASP A 412 -11.16 -8.40 -8.71
N SER A 413 -10.76 -9.09 -9.78
CA SER A 413 -11.44 -10.31 -10.24
C SER A 413 -11.38 -11.46 -9.22
N LEU A 414 -10.35 -11.49 -8.37
CA LEU A 414 -10.21 -12.48 -7.30
C LEU A 414 -11.16 -12.18 -6.14
N VAL A 415 -11.23 -10.91 -5.75
CA VAL A 415 -12.14 -10.42 -4.70
C VAL A 415 -13.58 -10.69 -5.09
N ASP A 416 -13.98 -10.38 -6.32
CA ASP A 416 -15.33 -10.60 -6.83
C ASP A 416 -15.70 -12.09 -6.94
N SER A 417 -14.72 -12.96 -7.25
CA SER A 417 -14.97 -14.41 -7.37
C SER A 417 -15.26 -15.10 -6.05
N VAL A 418 -14.83 -14.53 -4.94
CA VAL A 418 -15.05 -15.07 -3.59
C VAL A 418 -16.40 -14.61 -3.02
N LEU A 419 -16.94 -13.52 -3.55
CA LEU A 419 -18.24 -12.98 -3.12
C LEU A 419 -19.44 -13.64 -3.84
N ARG A 420 -19.19 -14.48 -4.84
CA ARG A 420 -20.19 -15.29 -5.55
C ARG A 420 -20.25 -16.73 -5.03
#